data_0d7029770248352084a912c536b1e7fc
#
_entry.id   0d7029770248352084a912c536b1e7fc
#
_cell.length_a   1.000
_cell.length_b   1.000
_cell.length_c   1.000
_cell.angle_alpha   90.00
_cell.angle_beta   90.00
_cell.angle_gamma   90.00
#
_symmetry.space_group_name_H-M   'P 1'
#
loop_
_entity.id
_entity.type
_entity.pdbx_description
1 polymer ?
#
loop_
_entity_poly.entity_id
_entity_poly.type
_entity_poly.pdbx_seq_one_letter_code
_entity_poly.pdbx_strand_id
1 'polypeptide(L)'
;MKYDYLIVGAGFSGAVLAERLSSVGKKVLVVEKRNHIGGNCYDFFDKNGVLVHKYGPHYFRTNSDQVVEYLSQFTDWLPQEFKVRAFVKKELYPLPINRDTLNAFFRVNLKTEEEAEKFLEEKKEKIKNPQNAEEQVLSLAGREIYEAFFKNYTIKQWGIHPKNLDASVTARIPIRTNANDCYFNDKFQAMPKEGYTKIFEKMFEKCKVLLETDYREIKNKISYQNIIYTGPIDAFFNYKYGKLPYRSLKIKFENYKKEFYQDWAQINYPNDYKFTRIVEIKHVTKQKIPCTTISKEYPTWEGEPYYPVPNPNNEKIYQKYEREAQKIRNVYFIGRLAQYRYLNMDQVIKNALEFFEEMKK
;
A
#
# COMPACT_ATOMS: atom_id res chain seq x y z
N MET A 1 17.19 6.48 31.74
CA MET A 1 17.47 5.13 31.16
C MET A 1 18.01 5.36 29.76
N LYS A 2 19.10 4.73 29.36
CA LYS A 2 19.71 4.90 28.04
C LYS A 2 19.23 3.75 27.12
N TYR A 3 18.79 4.08 25.93
CA TYR A 3 18.37 3.12 24.90
C TYR A 3 19.50 2.92 23.87
N ASP A 4 19.60 1.71 23.32
CA ASP A 4 20.51 1.47 22.20
C ASP A 4 19.91 2.05 20.91
N TYR A 5 18.59 1.91 20.74
CA TYR A 5 17.87 2.41 19.58
C TYR A 5 16.60 3.17 19.96
N LEU A 6 16.42 4.32 19.33
CA LEU A 6 15.15 5.02 19.25
C LEU A 6 14.58 4.78 17.84
N ILE A 7 13.40 4.14 17.75
CA ILE A 7 12.70 3.91 16.50
C ILE A 7 11.53 4.88 16.40
N VAL A 8 11.50 5.65 15.32
CA VAL A 8 10.46 6.64 15.04
C VAL A 8 9.48 6.07 14.00
N GLY A 9 8.27 5.76 14.44
CA GLY A 9 7.19 5.15 13.67
C GLY A 9 6.97 3.67 14.01
N ALA A 10 5.70 3.32 14.27
CA ALA A 10 5.25 1.98 14.66
C ALA A 10 4.56 1.21 13.52
N GLY A 11 4.90 1.48 12.24
CA GLY A 11 4.53 0.67 11.09
C GLY A 11 5.47 -0.51 10.87
N PHE A 12 5.31 -1.28 9.78
CA PHE A 12 6.11 -2.51 9.54
C PHE A 12 7.62 -2.28 9.59
N SER A 13 8.16 -1.21 8.99
CA SER A 13 9.62 -0.98 9.07
C SER A 13 10.10 -0.86 10.52
N GLY A 14 9.39 -0.05 11.33
CA GLY A 14 9.74 0.13 12.73
C GLY A 14 9.50 -1.13 13.57
N ALA A 15 8.41 -1.85 13.33
CA ALA A 15 8.06 -3.06 14.07
C ALA A 15 9.03 -4.21 13.84
N VAL A 16 9.41 -4.48 12.57
CA VAL A 16 10.41 -5.51 12.23
C VAL A 16 11.73 -5.20 12.92
N LEU A 17 12.21 -3.96 12.83
CA LEU A 17 13.50 -3.60 13.43
C LEU A 17 13.43 -3.57 14.97
N ALA A 18 12.33 -3.14 15.56
CA ALA A 18 12.14 -3.19 17.00
C ALA A 18 12.18 -4.63 17.51
N GLU A 19 11.45 -5.53 16.87
CA GLU A 19 11.40 -6.94 17.21
C GLU A 19 12.77 -7.61 17.05
N ARG A 20 13.43 -7.46 15.89
CA ARG A 20 14.75 -8.05 15.62
C ARG A 20 15.84 -7.53 16.56
N LEU A 21 15.88 -6.23 16.82
CA LEU A 21 16.85 -5.64 17.74
C LEU A 21 16.61 -6.11 19.18
N SER A 22 15.35 -6.15 19.62
CA SER A 22 15.02 -6.65 20.97
C SER A 22 15.30 -8.13 21.13
N SER A 23 15.14 -8.95 20.08
CA SER A 23 15.44 -10.39 20.10
C SER A 23 16.93 -10.68 20.32
N VAL A 24 17.82 -9.74 19.96
CA VAL A 24 19.27 -9.83 20.23
C VAL A 24 19.70 -8.99 21.45
N GLY A 25 18.78 -8.68 22.35
CA GLY A 25 19.06 -8.06 23.65
C GLY A 25 19.28 -6.53 23.62
N LYS A 26 19.02 -5.83 22.51
CA LYS A 26 19.11 -4.37 22.46
C LYS A 26 17.94 -3.71 23.17
N LYS A 27 18.20 -2.63 23.87
CA LYS A 27 17.16 -1.80 24.51
C LYS A 27 16.56 -0.85 23.48
N VAL A 28 15.33 -1.11 23.09
CA VAL A 28 14.62 -0.36 22.06
C VAL A 28 13.48 0.47 22.67
N LEU A 29 13.39 1.72 22.24
CA LEU A 29 12.21 2.56 22.45
C LEU A 29 11.60 2.88 21.10
N VAL A 30 10.30 2.65 20.95
CA VAL A 30 9.52 3.03 19.78
C VAL A 30 8.65 4.24 20.14
N VAL A 31 8.59 5.22 19.23
CA VAL A 31 7.70 6.38 19.35
C VAL A 31 6.82 6.48 18.13
N GLU A 32 5.53 6.70 18.36
CA GLU A 32 4.52 6.85 17.32
C GLU A 32 3.66 8.08 17.61
N LYS A 33 3.51 8.95 16.61
CA LYS A 33 2.71 10.18 16.75
C LYS A 33 1.21 9.92 16.82
N ARG A 34 0.74 8.79 16.29
CA ARG A 34 -0.67 8.36 16.33
C ARG A 34 -0.99 7.69 17.67
N ASN A 35 -2.27 7.55 17.96
CA ASN A 35 -2.77 6.85 19.14
C ASN A 35 -2.84 5.33 19.01
N HIS A 36 -2.16 4.76 18.01
CA HIS A 36 -2.15 3.32 17.72
C HIS A 36 -0.85 2.90 17.03
N ILE A 37 -0.50 1.62 17.16
CA ILE A 37 0.54 0.93 16.40
C ILE A 37 0.04 0.52 15.01
N GLY A 38 0.90 -0.08 14.20
CA GLY A 38 0.56 -0.67 12.88
C GLY A 38 0.71 0.29 11.71
N GLY A 39 0.96 1.59 11.97
CA GLY A 39 1.11 2.57 10.89
C GLY A 39 -0.13 2.57 9.98
N ASN A 40 0.07 2.49 8.67
CA ASN A 40 -1.05 2.43 7.72
C ASN A 40 -1.75 1.06 7.66
N CYS A 41 -1.15 0.01 8.23
CA CYS A 41 -1.77 -1.32 8.31
C CYS A 41 -2.67 -1.49 9.55
N TYR A 42 -2.84 -0.43 10.35
CA TYR A 42 -3.72 -0.48 11.51
C TYR A 42 -5.15 -0.84 11.13
N ASP A 43 -5.67 -1.84 11.80
CA ASP A 43 -7.06 -2.27 11.74
C ASP A 43 -7.68 -2.31 13.14
N PHE A 44 -9.00 -2.24 13.18
CA PHE A 44 -9.74 -2.22 14.45
C PHE A 44 -11.16 -2.74 14.25
N PHE A 45 -11.77 -3.22 15.30
CA PHE A 45 -13.20 -3.52 15.31
C PHE A 45 -14.00 -2.25 15.47
N ASP A 46 -14.92 -2.01 14.54
CA ASP A 46 -15.84 -0.88 14.65
C ASP A 46 -16.92 -1.14 15.73
N LYS A 47 -17.82 -0.19 15.93
CA LYS A 47 -18.90 -0.27 16.94
C LYS A 47 -19.85 -1.45 16.74
N ASN A 48 -19.87 -2.09 15.57
CA ASN A 48 -20.70 -3.25 15.24
C ASN A 48 -19.90 -4.57 15.26
N GLY A 49 -18.65 -4.51 15.65
CA GLY A 49 -17.74 -5.68 15.68
C GLY A 49 -17.19 -6.09 14.30
N VAL A 50 -17.31 -5.25 13.29
CA VAL A 50 -16.67 -5.48 11.99
C VAL A 50 -15.21 -5.07 12.06
N LEU A 51 -14.28 -5.97 11.72
CA LEU A 51 -12.87 -5.62 11.55
C LEU A 51 -12.72 -4.74 10.31
N VAL A 52 -12.19 -3.53 10.46
CA VAL A 52 -11.99 -2.57 9.38
C VAL A 52 -10.57 -2.05 9.33
N HIS A 53 -10.07 -1.79 8.14
CA HIS A 53 -8.75 -1.20 7.93
C HIS A 53 -8.85 0.32 7.89
N LYS A 54 -8.23 1.00 8.85
CA LYS A 54 -8.39 2.47 9.04
C LYS A 54 -7.88 3.27 7.84
N TYR A 55 -6.86 2.79 7.14
CA TYR A 55 -6.13 3.53 6.12
C TYR A 55 -6.21 2.90 4.72
N GLY A 56 -7.35 2.24 4.44
CA GLY A 56 -7.61 1.52 3.20
C GLY A 56 -7.25 0.04 3.26
N PRO A 57 -7.65 -0.76 2.27
CA PRO A 57 -7.44 -2.19 2.29
C PRO A 57 -5.96 -2.54 2.19
N HIS A 58 -5.54 -3.42 3.05
CA HIS A 58 -4.21 -4.02 3.05
C HIS A 58 -4.37 -5.51 2.78
N TYR A 59 -4.14 -5.93 1.55
CA TYR A 59 -4.12 -7.32 1.10
C TYR A 59 -2.69 -7.81 1.16
N PHE A 60 -2.41 -8.82 2.00
CA PHE A 60 -1.05 -9.34 2.11
C PHE A 60 -0.76 -10.30 0.97
N ARG A 61 0.34 -10.08 0.29
CA ARG A 61 0.83 -10.90 -0.79
C ARG A 61 2.35 -10.81 -0.90
N THR A 62 3.00 -11.90 -1.29
CA THR A 62 4.44 -11.92 -1.51
C THR A 62 4.89 -13.15 -2.29
N ASN A 63 6.05 -13.04 -2.93
CA ASN A 63 6.82 -14.16 -3.48
C ASN A 63 8.03 -14.54 -2.61
N SER A 64 8.22 -13.87 -1.46
CA SER A 64 9.34 -14.09 -0.55
C SER A 64 8.98 -15.07 0.57
N ASP A 65 9.57 -16.25 0.54
CA ASP A 65 9.40 -17.24 1.61
C ASP A 65 9.90 -16.69 2.95
N GLN A 66 11.03 -15.98 2.95
CA GLN A 66 11.57 -15.33 4.14
C GLN A 66 10.56 -14.42 4.85
N VAL A 67 9.79 -13.64 4.06
CA VAL A 67 8.78 -12.74 4.62
C VAL A 67 7.59 -13.52 5.18
N VAL A 68 7.18 -14.60 4.51
CA VAL A 68 6.12 -15.49 5.00
C VAL A 68 6.54 -16.16 6.29
N GLU A 69 7.72 -16.78 6.34
CA GLU A 69 8.26 -17.46 7.52
C GLU A 69 8.40 -16.50 8.71
N TYR A 70 8.89 -15.29 8.45
CA TYR A 70 9.03 -14.28 9.49
C TYR A 70 7.69 -13.87 10.09
N LEU A 71 6.71 -13.51 9.26
CA LEU A 71 5.41 -13.04 9.75
C LEU A 71 4.57 -14.17 10.36
N SER A 72 4.72 -15.42 9.91
CA SER A 72 4.01 -16.58 10.45
C SER A 72 4.36 -16.89 11.92
N GLN A 73 5.41 -16.27 12.46
CA GLN A 73 5.69 -16.31 13.89
C GLN A 73 4.68 -15.48 14.72
N PHE A 74 3.97 -14.56 14.08
CA PHE A 74 3.09 -13.59 14.74
C PHE A 74 1.61 -13.76 14.38
N THR A 75 1.27 -14.57 13.38
CA THR A 75 -0.12 -14.80 12.96
C THR A 75 -0.30 -16.13 12.26
N ASP A 76 -1.52 -16.67 12.36
CA ASP A 76 -2.04 -17.63 11.40
C ASP A 76 -2.58 -16.88 10.18
N TRP A 77 -2.69 -17.59 9.05
CA TRP A 77 -3.13 -17.01 7.79
C TRP A 77 -4.48 -17.55 7.33
N LEU A 78 -5.28 -16.66 6.76
CA LEU A 78 -6.47 -16.99 5.99
C LEU A 78 -6.10 -16.88 4.50
N PRO A 79 -5.85 -17.99 3.80
CA PRO A 79 -5.54 -17.97 2.36
C PRO A 79 -6.63 -17.28 1.56
N GLN A 80 -6.24 -16.51 0.57
CA GLN A 80 -7.11 -15.72 -0.29
C GLN A 80 -6.70 -15.79 -1.76
N GLU A 81 -7.70 -15.64 -2.63
CA GLU A 81 -7.55 -15.15 -3.99
C GLU A 81 -8.24 -13.79 -4.06
N PHE A 82 -7.45 -12.72 -4.08
CA PHE A 82 -8.04 -11.39 -4.10
C PHE A 82 -8.61 -11.07 -5.47
N LYS A 83 -9.91 -10.77 -5.52
CA LYS A 83 -10.61 -10.39 -6.75
C LYS A 83 -11.15 -8.98 -6.63
N VAL A 84 -10.93 -8.19 -7.66
CA VAL A 84 -11.36 -6.78 -7.74
C VAL A 84 -12.24 -6.59 -8.97
N ARG A 85 -13.22 -5.70 -8.88
CA ARG A 85 -14.06 -5.32 -10.01
C ARG A 85 -13.94 -3.83 -10.29
N ALA A 86 -14.19 -3.44 -11.54
CA ALA A 86 -14.39 -2.04 -11.92
C ALA A 86 -15.85 -1.81 -12.33
N PHE A 87 -16.45 -0.76 -11.82
CA PHE A 87 -17.77 -0.29 -12.23
C PHE A 87 -17.62 0.74 -13.34
N VAL A 88 -17.94 0.34 -14.55
CA VAL A 88 -17.82 1.15 -15.78
C VAL A 88 -19.09 1.05 -16.59
N LYS A 89 -19.65 2.17 -17.06
CA LYS A 89 -20.88 2.19 -17.86
C LYS A 89 -22.04 1.40 -17.23
N LYS A 90 -22.18 1.47 -15.88
CA LYS A 90 -23.20 0.77 -15.09
C LYS A 90 -23.05 -0.76 -15.03
N GLU A 91 -21.93 -1.31 -15.44
CA GLU A 91 -21.62 -2.75 -15.38
C GLU A 91 -20.35 -3.01 -14.57
N LEU A 92 -20.23 -4.23 -14.05
CA LEU A 92 -19.04 -4.69 -13.31
C LEU A 92 -18.16 -5.53 -14.21
N TYR A 93 -16.87 -5.19 -14.24
CA TYR A 93 -15.85 -5.87 -15.02
C TYR A 93 -14.74 -6.41 -14.11
N PRO A 94 -14.18 -7.59 -14.40
CA PRO A 94 -12.97 -8.07 -13.73
C PRO A 94 -11.80 -7.09 -13.84
N LEU A 95 -11.01 -6.98 -12.77
CA LEU A 95 -9.69 -6.36 -12.75
C LEU A 95 -8.69 -7.33 -12.13
N PRO A 96 -7.47 -7.42 -12.71
CA PRO A 96 -6.95 -6.70 -13.89
C PRO A 96 -7.77 -6.97 -15.15
N ILE A 97 -7.61 -6.12 -16.18
CA ILE A 97 -8.21 -6.37 -17.50
C ILE A 97 -7.76 -7.75 -17.97
N ASN A 98 -8.72 -8.59 -18.34
CA ASN A 98 -8.52 -9.96 -18.79
C ASN A 98 -9.45 -10.26 -19.97
N ARG A 99 -9.42 -11.48 -20.50
CA ARG A 99 -10.25 -11.89 -21.64
C ARG A 99 -11.75 -11.68 -21.37
N ASP A 100 -12.22 -11.96 -20.17
CA ASP A 100 -13.64 -11.77 -19.84
C ASP A 100 -14.00 -10.28 -19.78
N THR A 101 -13.07 -9.42 -19.34
CA THR A 101 -13.24 -7.96 -19.41
C THR A 101 -13.32 -7.50 -20.87
N LEU A 102 -12.45 -8.02 -21.75
CA LEU A 102 -12.47 -7.68 -23.18
C LEU A 102 -13.78 -8.11 -23.82
N ASN A 103 -14.20 -9.36 -23.58
CA ASN A 103 -15.45 -9.89 -24.09
C ASN A 103 -16.66 -9.06 -23.66
N ALA A 104 -16.77 -8.77 -22.39
CA ALA A 104 -17.90 -8.02 -21.84
C ALA A 104 -17.90 -6.55 -22.33
N PHE A 105 -16.75 -5.89 -22.31
CA PHE A 105 -16.64 -4.46 -22.62
C PHE A 105 -16.81 -4.16 -24.11
N PHE A 106 -16.19 -4.98 -25.00
CA PHE A 106 -16.26 -4.78 -26.45
C PHE A 106 -17.41 -5.56 -27.11
N ARG A 107 -18.17 -6.37 -26.35
CA ARG A 107 -19.25 -7.22 -26.87
C ARG A 107 -18.75 -8.21 -27.94
N VAL A 108 -17.59 -8.80 -27.69
CA VAL A 108 -16.97 -9.82 -28.53
C VAL A 108 -16.98 -11.18 -27.84
N ASN A 109 -16.56 -12.25 -28.53
CA ASN A 109 -16.55 -13.62 -27.98
C ASN A 109 -15.21 -14.28 -28.25
N LEU A 110 -14.15 -13.79 -27.59
CA LEU A 110 -12.80 -14.34 -27.63
C LEU A 110 -12.76 -15.60 -26.75
N LYS A 111 -12.37 -16.73 -27.34
CA LYS A 111 -12.38 -18.04 -26.68
C LYS A 111 -11.00 -18.46 -26.18
N THR A 112 -9.93 -18.03 -26.87
CA THR A 112 -8.55 -18.42 -26.56
C THR A 112 -7.70 -17.22 -26.17
N GLU A 113 -6.50 -17.47 -25.66
CA GLU A 113 -5.52 -16.42 -25.33
C GLU A 113 -4.99 -15.78 -26.62
N GLU A 114 -4.77 -16.57 -27.67
CA GLU A 114 -4.30 -16.10 -28.96
C GLU A 114 -5.31 -15.14 -29.63
N GLU A 115 -6.62 -15.44 -29.52
CA GLU A 115 -7.66 -14.53 -30.02
C GLU A 115 -7.66 -13.22 -29.24
N ALA A 116 -7.50 -13.27 -27.92
CA ALA A 116 -7.42 -12.08 -27.08
C ALA A 116 -6.15 -11.27 -27.35
N GLU A 117 -5.01 -11.93 -27.58
CA GLU A 117 -3.75 -11.28 -27.93
C GLU A 117 -3.88 -10.56 -29.28
N LYS A 118 -4.40 -11.24 -30.31
CA LYS A 118 -4.63 -10.64 -31.62
C LYS A 118 -5.57 -9.43 -31.53
N PHE A 119 -6.65 -9.56 -30.76
CA PHE A 119 -7.59 -8.45 -30.52
C PHE A 119 -6.91 -7.25 -29.88
N LEU A 120 -6.07 -7.47 -28.85
CA LEU A 120 -5.30 -6.39 -28.21
C LEU A 120 -4.27 -5.78 -29.16
N GLU A 121 -3.62 -6.56 -30.04
CA GLU A 121 -2.70 -6.05 -31.06
C GLU A 121 -3.39 -5.06 -32.02
N GLU A 122 -4.66 -5.29 -32.34
CA GLU A 122 -5.45 -4.38 -33.20
C GLU A 122 -5.88 -3.10 -32.45
N LYS A 123 -6.02 -3.17 -31.12
CA LYS A 123 -6.51 -2.06 -30.28
C LYS A 123 -5.40 -1.17 -29.73
N LYS A 124 -4.23 -1.71 -29.45
CA LYS A 124 -3.13 -0.99 -28.84
C LYS A 124 -2.50 0.05 -29.77
N GLU A 125 -1.94 1.09 -29.19
CA GLU A 125 -1.18 2.10 -29.93
C GLU A 125 0.29 1.65 -30.08
N LYS A 126 0.91 1.95 -31.21
CA LYS A 126 2.31 1.55 -31.53
C LYS A 126 3.34 2.42 -30.77
N ILE A 127 3.40 2.26 -29.47
CA ILE A 127 4.34 2.94 -28.58
C ILE A 127 5.40 1.95 -28.12
N LYS A 128 6.64 2.08 -28.58
CA LYS A 128 7.73 1.14 -28.27
C LYS A 128 8.28 1.29 -26.85
N ASN A 129 8.43 2.54 -26.37
CA ASN A 129 9.02 2.85 -25.07
C ASN A 129 8.11 3.85 -24.36
N PRO A 130 7.09 3.37 -23.62
CA PRO A 130 6.17 4.26 -22.91
C PRO A 130 6.90 5.04 -21.81
N GLN A 131 6.79 6.38 -21.85
CA GLN A 131 7.47 7.30 -20.94
C GLN A 131 6.60 7.71 -19.76
N ASN A 132 5.31 7.46 -19.83
CA ASN A 132 4.35 7.87 -18.81
C ASN A 132 3.21 6.86 -18.64
N ALA A 133 2.41 7.05 -17.59
CA ALA A 133 1.33 6.12 -17.22
C ALA A 133 0.21 6.00 -18.28
N GLU A 134 -0.02 7.04 -19.11
CA GLU A 134 -0.96 6.98 -20.23
C GLU A 134 -0.40 6.09 -21.33
N GLU A 135 0.79 6.39 -21.81
CA GLU A 135 1.45 5.63 -22.89
C GLU A 135 1.61 4.14 -22.52
N GLN A 136 1.86 3.86 -21.24
CA GLN A 136 1.95 2.48 -20.74
C GLN A 136 0.67 1.69 -21.01
N VAL A 137 -0.50 2.25 -20.72
CA VAL A 137 -1.78 1.55 -20.97
C VAL A 137 -2.13 1.53 -22.45
N LEU A 138 -1.89 2.64 -23.16
CA LEU A 138 -2.15 2.72 -24.60
C LEU A 138 -1.35 1.68 -25.40
N SER A 139 -0.10 1.44 -25.01
CA SER A 139 0.76 0.43 -25.63
C SER A 139 0.35 -1.01 -25.35
N LEU A 140 -0.45 -1.26 -24.32
CA LEU A 140 -0.87 -2.60 -23.90
C LEU A 140 -2.32 -2.94 -24.26
N ALA A 141 -3.23 -1.97 -24.18
CA ALA A 141 -4.67 -2.23 -24.27
C ALA A 141 -5.45 -1.21 -25.12
N GLY A 142 -4.79 -0.14 -25.58
CA GLY A 142 -5.40 0.86 -26.45
C GLY A 142 -6.28 1.89 -25.73
N ARG A 143 -6.80 2.83 -26.57
CA ARG A 143 -7.49 4.05 -26.11
C ARG A 143 -8.78 3.77 -25.34
N GLU A 144 -9.62 2.86 -25.83
CA GLU A 144 -10.92 2.61 -25.22
C GLU A 144 -10.80 2.06 -23.78
N ILE A 145 -9.86 1.12 -23.55
CA ILE A 145 -9.58 0.58 -22.22
C ILE A 145 -8.95 1.66 -21.33
N TYR A 146 -8.01 2.44 -21.86
CA TYR A 146 -7.40 3.53 -21.11
C TYR A 146 -8.46 4.55 -20.63
N GLU A 147 -9.31 5.04 -21.51
CA GLU A 147 -10.34 6.04 -21.18
C GLU A 147 -11.37 5.48 -20.18
N ALA A 148 -11.76 4.21 -20.33
CA ALA A 148 -12.82 3.60 -19.52
C ALA A 148 -12.36 3.21 -18.12
N PHE A 149 -11.16 2.65 -17.95
CA PHE A 149 -10.73 1.99 -16.72
C PHE A 149 -9.57 2.69 -16.00
N PHE A 150 -8.68 3.41 -16.71
CA PHE A 150 -7.43 3.90 -16.14
C PHE A 150 -7.38 5.42 -15.98
N LYS A 151 -7.75 6.19 -16.99
CA LYS A 151 -7.55 7.65 -17.04
C LYS A 151 -8.12 8.36 -15.81
N ASN A 152 -9.43 8.31 -15.64
CA ASN A 152 -10.10 9.06 -14.57
C ASN A 152 -9.83 8.46 -13.19
N TYR A 153 -9.65 7.13 -13.09
CA TYR A 153 -9.21 6.51 -11.85
C TYR A 153 -7.83 7.04 -11.42
N THR A 154 -6.89 7.11 -12.35
CA THR A 154 -5.54 7.60 -12.10
C THR A 154 -5.55 9.10 -11.75
N ILE A 155 -6.34 9.92 -12.47
CA ILE A 155 -6.52 11.34 -12.14
C ILE A 155 -7.07 11.50 -10.72
N LYS A 156 -8.10 10.76 -10.34
CA LYS A 156 -8.65 10.81 -8.97
C LYS A 156 -7.62 10.38 -7.93
N GLN A 157 -6.95 9.24 -8.16
CA GLN A 157 -5.99 8.68 -7.21
C GLN A 157 -4.78 9.60 -7.00
N TRP A 158 -4.22 10.12 -8.08
CA TRP A 158 -2.96 10.88 -8.02
C TRP A 158 -3.15 12.40 -8.04
N GLY A 159 -4.32 12.91 -8.45
CA GLY A 159 -4.56 14.34 -8.65
C GLY A 159 -3.73 14.93 -9.79
N ILE A 160 -3.19 14.08 -10.66
CA ILE A 160 -2.28 14.43 -11.77
C ILE A 160 -2.73 13.63 -12.98
N HIS A 161 -2.66 14.25 -14.17
CA HIS A 161 -2.99 13.54 -15.42
C HIS A 161 -1.96 12.42 -15.68
N PRO A 162 -2.38 11.22 -16.15
CA PRO A 162 -1.48 10.08 -16.38
C PRO A 162 -0.26 10.37 -17.26
N LYS A 163 -0.38 11.27 -18.24
CA LYS A 163 0.75 11.72 -19.07
C LYS A 163 1.90 12.41 -18.30
N ASN A 164 1.64 12.87 -17.08
CA ASN A 164 2.60 13.55 -16.21
C ASN A 164 3.06 12.66 -15.04
N LEU A 165 2.68 11.38 -15.05
CA LEU A 165 3.07 10.37 -14.07
C LEU A 165 4.00 9.35 -14.71
N ASP A 166 4.91 8.80 -13.92
CA ASP A 166 5.81 7.73 -14.37
C ASP A 166 5.02 6.50 -14.85
N ALA A 167 5.54 5.81 -15.87
CA ALA A 167 4.91 4.62 -16.46
C ALA A 167 4.65 3.51 -15.43
N SER A 168 5.49 3.40 -14.40
CA SER A 168 5.36 2.41 -13.31
C SER A 168 4.04 2.51 -12.54
N VAL A 169 3.38 3.66 -12.56
CA VAL A 169 2.09 3.87 -11.89
C VAL A 169 1.01 2.91 -12.41
N THR A 170 0.98 2.67 -13.71
CA THR A 170 0.01 1.78 -14.36
C THR A 170 0.61 0.42 -14.73
N ALA A 171 1.92 0.31 -14.94
CA ALA A 171 2.61 -0.94 -15.27
C ALA A 171 2.41 -2.08 -14.24
N ARG A 172 2.14 -1.72 -12.98
CA ARG A 172 1.86 -2.70 -11.91
C ARG A 172 0.53 -3.44 -12.05
N ILE A 173 -0.37 -2.96 -12.91
CA ILE A 173 -1.66 -3.60 -13.19
C ILE A 173 -1.54 -4.31 -14.53
N PRO A 174 -1.48 -5.65 -14.56
CA PRO A 174 -1.29 -6.37 -15.81
C PRO A 174 -2.52 -6.26 -16.71
N ILE A 175 -2.29 -6.37 -18.00
CA ILE A 175 -3.32 -6.67 -19.02
C ILE A 175 -3.13 -8.13 -19.40
N ARG A 176 -4.18 -8.93 -19.30
CA ARG A 176 -4.11 -10.40 -19.50
C ARG A 176 -4.93 -10.83 -20.71
N THR A 177 -4.46 -11.86 -21.37
CA THR A 177 -5.16 -12.52 -22.49
C THR A 177 -5.97 -13.75 -22.07
N ASN A 178 -5.70 -14.29 -20.87
CA ASN A 178 -6.50 -15.36 -20.26
C ASN A 178 -7.68 -14.84 -19.43
N ALA A 179 -8.48 -15.77 -18.87
CA ALA A 179 -9.63 -15.46 -18.03
C ALA A 179 -9.29 -15.34 -16.53
N ASN A 180 -7.99 -15.30 -16.14
CA ASN A 180 -7.61 -15.19 -14.74
C ASN A 180 -8.01 -13.82 -14.18
N ASP A 181 -8.93 -13.81 -13.23
CA ASP A 181 -9.46 -12.61 -12.56
C ASP A 181 -8.85 -12.34 -11.16
N CYS A 182 -7.83 -13.12 -10.75
CA CYS A 182 -7.07 -12.85 -9.55
C CYS A 182 -6.34 -11.52 -9.66
N TYR A 183 -6.49 -10.64 -8.66
CA TYR A 183 -5.90 -9.29 -8.73
C TYR A 183 -4.37 -9.31 -8.69
N PHE A 184 -3.79 -10.28 -8.00
CA PHE A 184 -2.35 -10.48 -7.87
C PHE A 184 -1.90 -11.81 -8.49
N ASN A 185 -0.60 -11.90 -8.79
CA ASN A 185 0.05 -13.12 -9.29
C ASN A 185 1.02 -13.74 -8.25
N ASP A 186 1.09 -13.17 -7.06
CA ASP A 186 2.02 -13.63 -6.03
C ASP A 186 1.62 -15.02 -5.53
N LYS A 187 2.63 -15.87 -5.28
CA LYS A 187 2.42 -17.27 -4.85
C LYS A 187 1.77 -17.38 -3.46
N PHE A 188 2.01 -16.42 -2.60
CA PHE A 188 1.39 -16.34 -1.28
C PHE A 188 0.46 -15.13 -1.22
N GLN A 189 -0.80 -15.38 -0.97
CA GLN A 189 -1.84 -14.38 -0.80
C GLN A 189 -2.72 -14.77 0.39
N ALA A 190 -2.81 -13.92 1.40
CA ALA A 190 -3.56 -14.23 2.60
C ALA A 190 -3.93 -12.98 3.40
N MET A 191 -4.85 -13.14 4.35
CA MET A 191 -5.11 -12.16 5.40
C MET A 191 -4.64 -12.71 6.75
N PRO A 192 -4.12 -11.89 7.67
CA PRO A 192 -3.87 -12.32 9.03
C PRO A 192 -5.20 -12.67 9.72
N LYS A 193 -5.24 -13.83 10.38
CA LYS A 193 -6.48 -14.38 10.94
C LYS A 193 -7.12 -13.49 12.01
N GLU A 194 -6.29 -12.83 12.82
CA GLU A 194 -6.72 -11.94 13.90
C GLU A 194 -6.60 -10.45 13.54
N GLY A 195 -6.28 -10.13 12.29
CA GLY A 195 -5.98 -8.78 11.81
C GLY A 195 -4.52 -8.39 11.96
N TYR A 196 -4.16 -7.26 11.35
CA TYR A 196 -2.79 -6.74 11.36
C TYR A 196 -2.36 -6.22 12.72
N THR A 197 -3.25 -5.55 13.45
CA THR A 197 -2.92 -4.96 14.75
C THR A 197 -2.38 -6.01 15.72
N LYS A 198 -2.90 -7.24 15.67
CA LYS A 198 -2.40 -8.37 16.49
C LYS A 198 -0.97 -8.78 16.14
N ILE A 199 -0.58 -8.69 14.89
CA ILE A 199 0.82 -8.91 14.48
C ILE A 199 1.72 -7.88 15.18
N PHE A 200 1.35 -6.60 15.11
CA PHE A 200 2.13 -5.53 15.72
C PHE A 200 2.20 -5.63 17.25
N GLU A 201 1.10 -5.99 17.92
CA GLU A 201 1.09 -6.25 19.36
C GLU A 201 2.16 -7.28 19.75
N LYS A 202 2.19 -8.42 19.05
CA LYS A 202 3.19 -9.47 19.29
C LYS A 202 4.63 -9.02 18.95
N MET A 203 4.82 -8.29 17.85
CA MET A 203 6.15 -7.78 17.47
C MET A 203 6.71 -6.78 18.49
N PHE A 204 5.85 -5.99 19.14
CA PHE A 204 6.27 -5.00 20.14
C PHE A 204 6.28 -5.52 21.58
N GLU A 205 5.97 -6.78 21.83
CA GLU A 205 5.85 -7.36 23.18
C GLU A 205 7.09 -7.08 24.08
N LYS A 206 8.28 -7.11 23.50
CA LYS A 206 9.56 -6.86 24.21
C LYS A 206 10.03 -5.40 24.11
N CYS A 207 9.22 -4.50 23.56
CA CYS A 207 9.61 -3.11 23.32
C CYS A 207 8.74 -2.15 24.12
N LYS A 208 9.33 -1.05 24.59
CA LYS A 208 8.54 0.07 25.06
C LYS A 208 8.06 0.89 23.87
N VAL A 209 6.75 1.10 23.76
CA VAL A 209 6.13 1.95 22.73
C VAL A 209 5.47 3.13 23.40
N LEU A 210 5.78 4.35 22.93
CA LEU A 210 5.10 5.59 23.32
C LEU A 210 4.24 6.06 22.16
N LEU A 211 2.93 5.98 22.34
CA LEU A 211 1.94 6.51 21.40
C LEU A 211 1.73 8.00 21.63
N GLU A 212 1.04 8.68 20.71
CA GLU A 212 0.74 10.12 20.78
C GLU A 212 1.98 10.96 21.06
N THR A 213 3.15 10.51 20.57
CA THR A 213 4.45 11.09 20.88
C THR A 213 5.17 11.48 19.58
N ASP A 214 5.30 12.77 19.33
CA ASP A 214 6.10 13.26 18.20
C ASP A 214 7.60 13.19 18.57
N TYR A 215 8.38 12.62 17.68
CA TYR A 215 9.84 12.53 17.81
C TYR A 215 10.49 13.88 18.14
N ARG A 216 10.01 14.98 17.55
CA ARG A 216 10.56 16.32 17.74
C ARG A 216 10.43 16.82 19.17
N GLU A 217 9.41 16.36 19.90
CA GLU A 217 9.15 16.74 21.29
C GLU A 217 10.05 16.02 22.27
N ILE A 218 10.55 14.83 21.91
CA ILE A 218 11.27 13.95 22.83
C ILE A 218 12.74 13.77 22.50
N LYS A 219 13.19 14.09 21.28
CA LYS A 219 14.55 13.82 20.80
C LYS A 219 15.67 14.29 21.72
N ASN A 220 15.44 15.39 22.46
CA ASN A 220 16.39 15.96 23.40
C ASN A 220 16.12 15.56 24.87
N LYS A 221 15.04 14.82 25.15
CA LYS A 221 14.63 14.41 26.49
C LYS A 221 15.00 12.97 26.83
N ILE A 222 15.35 12.18 25.81
CA ILE A 222 15.63 10.74 25.92
C ILE A 222 17.06 10.48 25.45
N SER A 223 17.80 9.68 26.22
CA SER A 223 19.15 9.26 25.84
C SER A 223 19.09 7.97 25.01
N TYR A 224 19.65 7.99 23.82
CA TYR A 224 19.76 6.86 22.88
C TYR A 224 21.11 6.93 22.15
N GLN A 225 21.50 5.80 21.54
CA GLN A 225 22.76 5.73 20.76
C GLN A 225 22.49 5.91 19.26
N ASN A 226 21.42 5.27 18.77
CA ASN A 226 21.07 5.23 17.34
C ASN A 226 19.61 5.61 17.15
N ILE A 227 19.28 6.16 15.98
CA ILE A 227 17.91 6.43 15.54
C ILE A 227 17.61 5.62 14.28
N ILE A 228 16.43 4.97 14.25
CA ILE A 228 15.83 4.44 13.05
C ILE A 228 14.59 5.28 12.77
N TYR A 229 14.64 6.07 11.69
CA TYR A 229 13.59 7.00 11.33
C TYR A 229 12.78 6.48 10.14
N THR A 230 11.47 6.24 10.34
CA THR A 230 10.57 5.72 9.30
C THR A 230 9.55 6.74 8.80
N GLY A 231 9.58 7.96 9.34
CA GLY A 231 8.73 9.07 8.92
C GLY A 231 9.20 9.76 7.64
N PRO A 232 8.48 10.80 7.17
CA PRO A 232 8.90 11.56 5.99
C PRO A 232 10.28 12.19 6.19
N ILE A 233 11.20 11.93 5.26
CA ILE A 233 12.59 12.38 5.35
C ILE A 233 12.70 13.91 5.35
N ASP A 234 11.87 14.60 4.56
CA ASP A 234 11.83 16.05 4.49
C ASP A 234 11.45 16.70 5.84
N ALA A 235 10.54 16.05 6.59
CA ALA A 235 10.15 16.50 7.93
C ALA A 235 11.29 16.36 8.94
N PHE A 236 12.14 15.32 8.82
CA PHE A 236 13.33 15.17 9.66
C PHE A 236 14.30 16.36 9.50
N PHE A 237 14.46 16.83 8.27
CA PHE A 237 15.33 17.98 7.93
C PHE A 237 14.60 19.32 7.94
N ASN A 238 13.45 19.44 8.63
CA ASN A 238 12.65 20.67 8.73
C ASN A 238 12.37 21.31 7.35
N TYR A 239 12.14 20.46 6.33
CA TYR A 239 11.81 20.89 4.95
C TYR A 239 12.87 21.77 4.27
N LYS A 240 14.13 21.61 4.63
CA LYS A 240 15.27 22.43 4.12
C LYS A 240 15.32 22.58 2.59
N TYR A 241 14.92 21.54 1.85
CA TYR A 241 14.90 21.55 0.37
C TYR A 241 13.49 21.62 -0.23
N GLY A 242 12.50 22.00 0.60
CA GLY A 242 11.08 22.00 0.26
C GLY A 242 10.37 20.73 0.65
N LYS A 243 9.04 20.79 0.68
CA LYS A 243 8.20 19.62 1.03
C LYS A 243 8.18 18.63 -0.13
N LEU A 244 8.36 17.37 0.19
CA LEU A 244 8.08 16.27 -0.74
C LEU A 244 6.56 16.05 -0.84
N PRO A 245 5.99 15.98 -2.04
CA PRO A 245 4.56 15.77 -2.19
C PRO A 245 4.17 14.33 -1.91
N TYR A 246 3.10 14.17 -1.14
CA TYR A 246 2.46 12.88 -0.86
C TYR A 246 0.98 12.94 -1.20
N ARG A 247 0.43 11.83 -1.68
CA ARG A 247 -1.02 11.64 -1.72
C ARG A 247 -1.50 11.05 -0.42
N SER A 248 -2.68 11.48 -0.02
CA SER A 248 -3.41 11.00 1.14
C SER A 248 -4.78 10.45 0.75
N LEU A 249 -5.49 9.86 1.71
CA LEU A 249 -6.85 9.37 1.56
C LEU A 249 -7.73 9.88 2.69
N LYS A 250 -8.90 10.38 2.34
CA LYS A 250 -10.01 10.55 3.27
C LYS A 250 -10.92 9.34 3.13
N ILE A 251 -11.07 8.56 4.19
CA ILE A 251 -11.88 7.34 4.20
C ILE A 251 -13.15 7.59 4.98
N LYS A 252 -14.29 7.22 4.39
CA LYS A 252 -15.60 7.25 5.03
C LYS A 252 -16.08 5.83 5.25
N PHE A 253 -16.39 5.50 6.51
CA PHE A 253 -16.98 4.22 6.88
C PHE A 253 -18.50 4.36 6.96
N GLU A 254 -19.21 3.39 6.40
CA GLU A 254 -20.66 3.30 6.43
C GLU A 254 -21.09 1.89 6.89
N ASN A 255 -21.94 1.83 7.91
CA ASN A 255 -22.40 0.57 8.50
C ASN A 255 -23.78 0.19 7.96
N TYR A 256 -24.00 -1.09 7.71
CA TYR A 256 -25.26 -1.63 7.19
C TYR A 256 -25.72 -2.84 8.01
N LYS A 257 -27.03 -2.89 8.32
CA LYS A 257 -27.69 -4.03 8.99
C LYS A 257 -28.05 -5.12 7.96
N LYS A 258 -27.06 -5.63 7.27
CA LYS A 258 -27.15 -6.74 6.32
C LYS A 258 -25.82 -7.47 6.25
N GLU A 259 -25.82 -8.72 5.83
CA GLU A 259 -24.62 -9.56 5.85
C GLU A 259 -23.53 -9.00 4.94
N PHE A 260 -23.86 -8.62 3.71
CA PHE A 260 -22.95 -7.96 2.77
C PHE A 260 -23.63 -6.79 2.08
N TYR A 261 -22.84 -5.78 1.73
CA TYR A 261 -23.26 -4.60 0.97
C TYR A 261 -23.14 -4.83 -0.53
N GLN A 262 -22.09 -5.49 -0.96
CA GLN A 262 -21.72 -5.79 -2.35
C GLN A 262 -21.19 -7.22 -2.46
N ASP A 263 -21.11 -7.77 -3.68
CA ASP A 263 -20.69 -9.16 -3.90
C ASP A 263 -19.15 -9.35 -3.87
N TRP A 264 -18.38 -8.27 -3.83
CA TRP A 264 -16.93 -8.28 -3.96
C TRP A 264 -16.27 -7.49 -2.84
N ALA A 265 -15.09 -7.95 -2.41
CA ALA A 265 -14.31 -7.24 -1.40
C ALA A 265 -13.94 -5.81 -1.82
N GLN A 266 -13.72 -5.58 -3.11
CA GLN A 266 -13.38 -4.27 -3.64
C GLN A 266 -13.99 -4.05 -5.02
N ILE A 267 -14.64 -2.89 -5.17
CA ILE A 267 -15.11 -2.38 -6.47
C ILE A 267 -14.47 -1.00 -6.69
N ASN A 268 -13.77 -0.85 -7.81
CA ASN A 268 -13.19 0.41 -8.26
C ASN A 268 -14.21 1.19 -9.10
N TYR A 269 -14.25 2.49 -8.92
CA TYR A 269 -15.14 3.41 -9.63
C TYR A 269 -14.31 4.42 -10.41
N PRO A 270 -13.84 4.09 -11.63
CA PRO A 270 -13.02 4.99 -12.44
C PRO A 270 -13.70 6.32 -12.72
N ASN A 271 -14.99 6.27 -13.07
CA ASN A 271 -15.78 7.41 -13.53
C ASN A 271 -16.84 7.81 -12.49
N ASP A 272 -17.85 8.56 -12.85
CA ASP A 272 -19.15 8.86 -12.23
C ASP A 272 -19.17 9.32 -10.76
N TYR A 273 -18.26 8.87 -9.90
CA TYR A 273 -18.23 9.15 -8.46
C TYR A 273 -16.95 9.88 -8.03
N LYS A 274 -17.03 10.63 -6.93
CA LYS A 274 -15.86 11.32 -6.36
C LYS A 274 -14.88 10.37 -5.65
N PHE A 275 -15.36 9.24 -5.11
CA PHE A 275 -14.51 8.21 -4.52
C PHE A 275 -13.89 7.32 -5.61
N THR A 276 -12.76 6.71 -5.31
CA THR A 276 -12.07 5.80 -6.23
C THR A 276 -12.54 4.37 -6.08
N ARG A 277 -12.91 3.95 -4.87
CA ARG A 277 -13.34 2.57 -4.60
C ARG A 277 -14.23 2.46 -3.37
N ILE A 278 -15.02 1.39 -3.35
CA ILE A 278 -15.71 0.89 -2.17
C ILE A 278 -15.05 -0.43 -1.80
N VAL A 279 -14.70 -0.56 -0.51
CA VAL A 279 -14.12 -1.79 0.03
C VAL A 279 -15.01 -2.31 1.16
N GLU A 280 -15.31 -3.59 1.09
CA GLU A 280 -15.99 -4.37 2.12
C GLU A 280 -15.02 -5.47 2.59
N ILE A 281 -14.20 -5.13 3.57
CA ILE A 281 -13.08 -5.99 3.99
C ILE A 281 -13.56 -7.31 4.60
N LYS A 282 -14.79 -7.39 5.05
CA LYS A 282 -15.44 -8.57 5.61
C LYS A 282 -15.37 -9.79 4.68
N HIS A 283 -15.40 -9.60 3.37
CA HIS A 283 -15.25 -10.69 2.39
C HIS A 283 -13.93 -11.45 2.56
N VAL A 284 -12.85 -10.75 2.91
CA VAL A 284 -11.51 -11.36 3.04
C VAL A 284 -11.14 -11.70 4.48
N THR A 285 -11.75 -11.05 5.48
CA THR A 285 -11.60 -11.43 6.89
C THR A 285 -12.49 -12.61 7.28
N LYS A 286 -13.46 -12.97 6.43
CA LYS A 286 -14.40 -14.10 6.60
C LYS A 286 -15.17 -14.05 7.92
N GLN A 287 -15.43 -12.87 8.47
CA GLN A 287 -16.21 -12.70 9.68
C GLN A 287 -17.69 -13.12 9.46
N LYS A 288 -18.22 -13.91 10.39
CA LYS A 288 -19.63 -14.37 10.36
C LYS A 288 -20.47 -13.53 11.34
N ILE A 289 -20.91 -12.36 10.89
CA ILE A 289 -21.75 -11.43 11.66
C ILE A 289 -22.85 -10.88 10.75
N PRO A 290 -24.06 -10.53 11.29
CA PRO A 290 -25.22 -10.16 10.50
C PRO A 290 -25.18 -8.73 9.95
N CYS A 291 -24.12 -8.00 10.18
CA CYS A 291 -23.91 -6.63 9.72
C CYS A 291 -22.61 -6.49 8.96
N THR A 292 -22.45 -5.39 8.24
CA THR A 292 -21.23 -5.10 7.50
C THR A 292 -20.86 -3.63 7.55
N THR A 293 -19.61 -3.34 7.26
CA THR A 293 -19.07 -1.98 7.13
C THR A 293 -18.27 -1.88 5.85
N ILE A 294 -18.64 -0.90 5.06
CA ILE A 294 -17.86 -0.52 3.87
C ILE A 294 -17.02 0.71 4.14
N SER A 295 -15.91 0.83 3.39
CA SER A 295 -15.12 2.05 3.31
C SER A 295 -15.19 2.64 1.91
N LYS A 296 -15.42 3.95 1.80
CA LYS A 296 -15.32 4.73 0.56
C LYS A 296 -14.07 5.59 0.62
N GLU A 297 -13.22 5.50 -0.41
CA GLU A 297 -11.93 6.19 -0.43
C GLU A 297 -11.95 7.42 -1.35
N TYR A 298 -11.55 8.55 -0.78
CA TYR A 298 -11.46 9.85 -1.45
C TYR A 298 -10.00 10.31 -1.43
N PRO A 299 -9.25 10.18 -2.53
CA PRO A 299 -7.88 10.67 -2.59
C PRO A 299 -7.80 12.19 -2.45
N THR A 300 -6.80 12.66 -1.72
CA THR A 300 -6.60 14.08 -1.41
C THR A 300 -5.11 14.43 -1.36
N TRP A 301 -4.79 15.72 -1.46
CA TRP A 301 -3.45 16.25 -1.19
C TRP A 301 -3.25 16.61 0.29
N GLU A 302 -4.31 16.68 1.05
CA GLU A 302 -4.30 17.08 2.45
C GLU A 302 -4.31 15.86 3.37
N GLY A 303 -3.69 15.99 4.55
CA GLY A 303 -3.70 14.96 5.59
C GLY A 303 -2.38 14.20 5.71
N GLU A 304 -2.47 13.00 6.27
CA GLU A 304 -1.31 12.13 6.50
C GLU A 304 -0.70 11.64 5.19
N PRO A 305 0.64 11.53 5.10
CA PRO A 305 1.32 11.06 3.93
C PRO A 305 1.14 9.54 3.75
N TYR A 306 0.49 9.09 2.66
CA TYR A 306 0.34 7.66 2.36
C TYR A 306 1.21 7.20 1.20
N TYR A 307 1.21 7.98 0.12
CA TYR A 307 1.89 7.59 -1.12
C TYR A 307 2.84 8.68 -1.59
N PRO A 308 4.15 8.42 -1.65
CA PRO A 308 5.08 9.27 -2.40
C PRO A 308 4.61 9.41 -3.83
N VAL A 309 4.71 10.61 -4.39
CA VAL A 309 4.28 10.88 -5.78
C VAL A 309 5.46 10.63 -6.72
N PRO A 310 5.44 9.56 -7.54
CA PRO A 310 6.55 9.23 -8.44
C PRO A 310 6.60 10.22 -9.60
N ASN A 311 7.57 11.13 -9.53
CA ASN A 311 7.81 12.16 -10.54
C ASN A 311 9.29 12.54 -10.53
N PRO A 312 9.95 12.76 -11.70
CA PRO A 312 11.37 13.09 -11.77
C PRO A 312 11.79 14.32 -10.96
N ASN A 313 10.92 15.32 -10.84
CA ASN A 313 11.23 16.52 -10.04
C ASN A 313 11.25 16.21 -8.54
N ASN A 314 10.31 15.37 -8.08
CA ASN A 314 10.26 14.94 -6.67
C ASN A 314 11.47 14.08 -6.32
N GLU A 315 11.89 13.23 -7.23
CA GLU A 315 13.10 12.43 -7.08
C GLU A 315 14.35 13.30 -6.90
N LYS A 316 14.49 14.38 -7.68
CA LYS A 316 15.60 15.35 -7.51
C LYS A 316 15.59 16.03 -6.13
N ILE A 317 14.41 16.30 -5.58
CA ILE A 317 14.28 16.86 -4.23
C ILE A 317 14.67 15.80 -3.19
N TYR A 318 14.16 14.58 -3.34
CA TYR A 318 14.50 13.46 -2.45
C TYR A 318 16.01 13.19 -2.40
N GLN A 319 16.69 13.16 -3.54
CA GLN A 319 18.14 12.96 -3.62
C GLN A 319 18.95 14.01 -2.84
N LYS A 320 18.45 15.24 -2.71
CA LYS A 320 19.11 16.23 -1.83
C LYS A 320 19.00 15.85 -0.37
N TYR A 321 17.84 15.36 0.06
CA TYR A 321 17.65 14.85 1.43
C TYR A 321 18.46 13.59 1.69
N GLU A 322 18.50 12.68 0.75
CA GLU A 322 19.28 11.43 0.85
C GLU A 322 20.78 11.71 1.03
N ARG A 323 21.34 12.65 0.26
CA ARG A 323 22.75 13.09 0.44
C ARG A 323 23.01 13.71 1.82
N GLU A 324 22.06 14.44 2.39
CA GLU A 324 22.20 14.95 3.76
C GLU A 324 22.09 13.82 4.79
N ALA A 325 21.18 12.89 4.58
CA ALA A 325 21.00 11.73 5.44
C ALA A 325 22.27 10.87 5.54
N GLN A 326 22.98 10.66 4.43
CA GLN A 326 24.25 9.93 4.37
C GLN A 326 25.40 10.57 5.18
N LYS A 327 25.32 11.86 5.48
CA LYS A 327 26.34 12.57 6.28
C LYS A 327 26.13 12.39 7.80
N ILE A 328 24.94 11.95 8.22
CA ILE A 328 24.61 11.85 9.64
C ILE A 328 24.96 10.44 10.14
N ARG A 329 25.82 10.36 11.14
CA ARG A 329 26.14 9.10 11.82
C ARG A 329 25.04 8.71 12.78
N ASN A 330 24.82 7.41 12.95
CA ASN A 330 23.88 6.82 13.92
C ASN A 330 22.38 7.18 13.66
N VAL A 331 22.02 7.62 12.44
CA VAL A 331 20.65 7.85 12.01
C VAL A 331 20.40 7.09 10.72
N TYR A 332 19.41 6.22 10.73
CA TYR A 332 19.06 5.34 9.63
C TYR A 332 17.65 5.66 9.12
N PHE A 333 17.52 5.87 7.81
CA PHE A 333 16.26 6.20 7.17
C PHE A 333 15.75 4.98 6.40
N ILE A 334 14.64 4.40 6.85
CA ILE A 334 14.10 3.18 6.28
C ILE A 334 12.57 3.20 6.19
N GLY A 335 12.04 2.59 5.15
CA GLY A 335 10.59 2.49 4.93
C GLY A 335 10.07 3.50 3.91
N ARG A 336 8.80 3.34 3.56
CA ARG A 336 8.13 4.03 2.45
C ARG A 336 8.30 5.56 2.46
N LEU A 337 8.15 6.19 3.62
CA LEU A 337 8.19 7.65 3.72
C LEU A 337 9.63 8.17 3.84
N ALA A 338 10.47 7.48 4.61
CA ALA A 338 11.86 7.86 4.79
C ALA A 338 12.69 7.68 3.51
N GLN A 339 12.40 6.67 2.70
CA GLN A 339 13.06 6.41 1.42
C GLN A 339 12.31 7.00 0.23
N TYR A 340 11.22 7.72 0.46
CA TYR A 340 10.36 8.32 -0.58
C TYR A 340 10.02 7.35 -1.73
N ARG A 341 9.72 6.07 -1.40
CA ARG A 341 9.46 5.00 -2.38
C ARG A 341 8.10 4.38 -2.17
N TYR A 342 7.43 4.06 -3.27
CA TYR A 342 6.19 3.29 -3.21
C TYR A 342 6.53 1.81 -3.00
N LEU A 343 6.47 1.36 -1.75
CA LEU A 343 6.76 -0.02 -1.36
C LEU A 343 5.46 -0.73 -0.92
N ASN A 344 5.30 -1.98 -1.34
CA ASN A 344 4.27 -2.87 -0.78
C ASN A 344 4.67 -3.37 0.61
N MET A 345 3.74 -3.97 1.36
CA MET A 345 4.00 -4.45 2.72
C MET A 345 5.17 -5.43 2.79
N ASP A 346 5.18 -6.41 1.89
CA ASP A 346 6.25 -7.43 1.80
C ASP A 346 7.63 -6.82 1.53
N GLN A 347 7.70 -5.84 0.63
CA GLN A 347 8.94 -5.12 0.34
C GLN A 347 9.43 -4.31 1.54
N VAL A 348 8.50 -3.68 2.28
CA VAL A 348 8.84 -2.95 3.52
C VAL A 348 9.43 -3.90 4.56
N ILE A 349 8.81 -5.06 4.74
CA ILE A 349 9.25 -6.08 5.70
C ILE A 349 10.62 -6.66 5.28
N LYS A 350 10.74 -7.05 4.01
CA LYS A 350 11.97 -7.59 3.45
C LYS A 350 13.14 -6.60 3.61
N ASN A 351 12.93 -5.33 3.23
CA ASN A 351 13.96 -4.29 3.40
C ASN A 351 14.40 -4.12 4.87
N ALA A 352 13.45 -4.22 5.80
CA ALA A 352 13.78 -4.11 7.23
C ALA A 352 14.56 -5.32 7.75
N LEU A 353 14.23 -6.53 7.28
CA LEU A 353 14.99 -7.74 7.60
C LEU A 353 16.41 -7.70 7.03
N GLU A 354 16.55 -7.32 5.76
CA GLU A 354 17.86 -7.16 5.11
C GLU A 354 18.70 -6.11 5.81
N PHE A 355 18.13 -4.97 6.12
CA PHE A 355 18.81 -3.90 6.85
C PHE A 355 19.28 -4.37 8.25
N PHE A 356 18.48 -5.15 8.97
CA PHE A 356 18.90 -5.71 10.25
C PHE A 356 20.12 -6.65 10.09
N GLU A 357 20.16 -7.48 9.05
CA GLU A 357 21.32 -8.34 8.79
C GLU A 357 22.58 -7.55 8.42
N GLU A 358 22.43 -6.43 7.72
CA GLU A 358 23.54 -5.51 7.44
C GLU A 358 24.09 -4.85 8.71
N MET A 359 23.22 -4.49 9.65
CA MET A 359 23.61 -3.89 10.94
C MET A 359 24.39 -4.84 11.86
N LYS A 360 24.33 -6.16 11.64
CA LYS A 360 25.08 -7.16 12.41
C LYS A 360 26.52 -7.30 11.96
N LYS A 361 26.84 -6.88 10.76
CA LYS A 361 28.19 -6.92 10.17
C LYS A 361 29.04 -5.75 10.67
#